data_2e7a3dcfd1e634818c3567328f1b0613
#
_entry.id   2e7a3dcfd1e634818c3567328f1b0613
#
_cell.length_a   1.000
_cell.length_b   1.000
_cell.length_c   1.000
_cell.angle_alpha   90.00
_cell.angle_beta   90.00
_cell.angle_gamma   90.00
#
_symmetry.space_group_name_H-M   'P 1'
#
loop_
_entity.id
_entity.type
_entity.pdbx_description
1 polymer ?
#
loop_
_entity_poly.entity_id
_entity_poly.type
_entity_poly.pdbx_seq_one_letter_code
_entity_poly.pdbx_strand_id
1 'polypeptide(L)'
;MDKTNKKTLEEIIRVDHAGERGAIKIYEGQLLALKTFKQNSSLKRKIEDMKEHEREHYEYFDNEIRKRNIEPTKFLPLWDVMGVALGFGTAMIGEKAAMLCTASVEEVIDGHYKDQTYKLGKDEQKLKEKIIKFRQDELDHKDIAYDNGATKKGLFGVLDKIIKTSSRIAITISEKI
;
A
#
# COMPACT_ATOMS: atom_id res chain seq x y z
N MET A 1 -13.13 1.75 23.48
CA MET A 1 -11.84 2.20 24.04
C MET A 1 -11.88 3.71 24.13
N ASP A 2 -11.61 4.27 25.29
CA ASP A 2 -11.68 5.74 25.45
C ASP A 2 -10.34 6.42 25.11
N LYS A 3 -9.21 5.72 25.22
CA LYS A 3 -7.87 6.27 24.96
C LYS A 3 -6.99 5.27 24.21
N THR A 4 -6.28 5.76 23.21
CA THR A 4 -5.35 4.95 22.41
C THR A 4 -4.03 4.76 23.18
N ASN A 5 -3.49 3.55 23.16
CA ASN A 5 -2.16 3.31 23.71
C ASN A 5 -1.10 4.02 22.86
N LYS A 6 -0.20 4.78 23.49
CA LYS A 6 0.83 5.57 22.79
C LYS A 6 1.69 4.70 21.85
N LYS A 7 2.14 3.55 22.31
CA LYS A 7 2.96 2.63 21.50
C LYS A 7 2.17 2.13 20.28
N THR A 8 0.91 1.73 20.46
CA THR A 8 0.03 1.30 19.37
C THR A 8 -0.17 2.43 18.35
N LEU A 9 -0.33 3.67 18.80
CA LEU A 9 -0.47 4.82 17.92
C LEU A 9 0.79 5.07 17.09
N GLU A 10 1.97 4.99 17.71
CA GLU A 10 3.26 5.13 17.01
C GLU A 10 3.45 4.02 15.98
N GLU A 11 3.11 2.76 16.32
CA GLU A 11 3.17 1.61 15.42
C GLU A 11 2.24 1.80 14.20
N ILE A 12 0.99 2.23 14.42
CA ILE A 12 0.01 2.52 13.36
C ILE A 12 0.58 3.57 12.38
N ILE A 13 0.95 4.74 12.87
CA ILE A 13 1.40 5.84 12.02
C ILE A 13 2.69 5.47 11.27
N ARG A 14 3.62 4.77 11.92
CA ARG A 14 4.88 4.34 11.31
C ARG A 14 4.66 3.33 10.18
N VAL A 15 3.81 2.35 10.40
CA VAL A 15 3.56 1.31 9.39
C VAL A 15 2.78 1.84 8.21
N ASP A 16 1.80 2.72 8.44
CA ASP A 16 1.03 3.33 7.36
C ASP A 16 1.92 4.24 6.50
N HIS A 17 2.74 5.09 7.14
CA HIS A 17 3.74 5.90 6.42
C HIS A 17 4.66 5.04 5.53
N ALA A 18 5.10 3.88 6.01
CA ALA A 18 5.93 2.97 5.22
C ALA A 18 5.15 2.24 4.13
N GLY A 19 3.91 1.86 4.40
CA GLY A 19 3.00 1.18 3.47
C GLY A 19 2.68 2.05 2.25
N GLU A 20 2.23 3.28 2.49
CA GLU A 20 1.91 4.23 1.42
C GLU A 20 3.13 4.54 0.54
N ARG A 21 4.30 4.73 1.18
CA ARG A 21 5.54 4.88 0.42
C ARG A 21 5.86 3.65 -0.43
N GLY A 22 5.66 2.46 0.12
CA GLY A 22 5.83 1.20 -0.59
C GLY A 22 4.90 1.06 -1.79
N ALA A 23 3.62 1.43 -1.65
CA ALA A 23 2.63 1.43 -2.73
C ALA A 23 3.02 2.39 -3.86
N ILE A 24 3.44 3.62 -3.54
CA ILE A 24 3.99 4.56 -4.52
C ILE A 24 5.14 3.92 -5.31
N LYS A 25 6.06 3.21 -4.64
CA LYS A 25 7.21 2.57 -5.29
C LYS A 25 6.81 1.40 -6.18
N ILE A 26 5.79 0.63 -5.80
CA ILE A 26 5.22 -0.41 -6.66
C ILE A 26 4.66 0.20 -7.93
N TYR A 27 3.86 1.27 -7.86
CA TYR A 27 3.33 1.95 -9.02
C TYR A 27 4.42 2.60 -9.89
N GLU A 28 5.47 3.17 -9.28
CA GLU A 28 6.64 3.66 -10.02
C GLU A 28 7.31 2.54 -10.83
N GLY A 29 7.48 1.37 -10.25
CA GLY A 29 8.02 0.18 -10.92
C GLY A 29 7.13 -0.29 -12.08
N GLN A 30 5.81 -0.37 -11.87
CA GLN A 30 4.85 -0.72 -12.92
C GLN A 30 4.89 0.27 -14.08
N LEU A 31 4.87 1.58 -13.80
CA LEU A 31 4.94 2.63 -14.81
C LEU A 31 6.25 2.59 -15.60
N LEU A 32 7.36 2.30 -14.94
CA LEU A 32 8.66 2.14 -15.58
C LEU A 32 8.65 0.99 -16.59
N ALA A 33 8.10 -0.17 -16.22
CA ALA A 33 7.97 -1.32 -17.11
C ALA A 33 7.06 -1.00 -18.30
N LEU A 34 5.87 -0.43 -18.06
CA LEU A 34 4.91 -0.07 -19.12
C LEU A 34 5.52 0.94 -20.10
N LYS A 35 6.30 1.91 -19.63
CA LYS A 35 7.00 2.87 -20.47
C LYS A 35 8.07 2.20 -21.33
N THR A 36 8.85 1.29 -20.73
CA THR A 36 9.96 0.58 -21.39
C THR A 36 9.45 -0.30 -22.53
N PHE A 37 8.32 -0.98 -22.33
CA PHE A 37 7.76 -1.93 -23.30
C PHE A 37 6.62 -1.35 -24.16
N LYS A 38 6.39 -0.04 -24.10
CA LYS A 38 5.36 0.69 -24.88
C LYS A 38 3.96 0.07 -24.77
N GLN A 39 3.61 -0.39 -23.57
CA GLN A 39 2.33 -1.03 -23.29
C GLN A 39 1.20 -0.02 -23.06
N ASN A 40 0.00 -0.51 -22.94
CA ASN A 40 -1.31 0.12 -22.91
C ASN A 40 -1.38 1.49 -22.21
N SER A 41 -1.73 2.55 -22.96
CA SER A 41 -1.85 3.91 -22.44
C SER A 41 -3.02 4.12 -21.46
N SER A 42 -4.09 3.32 -21.57
CA SER A 42 -5.25 3.40 -20.66
C SER A 42 -4.88 2.86 -19.27
N LEU A 43 -4.20 1.71 -19.21
CA LEU A 43 -3.72 1.15 -17.94
C LEU A 43 -2.71 2.07 -17.26
N LYS A 44 -1.81 2.65 -18.04
CA LYS A 44 -0.83 3.61 -17.53
C LYS A 44 -1.50 4.76 -16.78
N ARG A 45 -2.54 5.37 -17.36
CA ARG A 45 -3.26 6.48 -16.72
C ARG A 45 -3.90 6.05 -15.40
N LYS A 46 -4.53 4.88 -15.36
CA LYS A 46 -5.12 4.34 -14.12
C LYS A 46 -4.09 4.14 -13.01
N ILE A 47 -2.91 3.64 -13.36
CA ILE A 47 -1.82 3.46 -12.39
C ILE A 47 -1.28 4.84 -11.95
N GLU A 48 -1.21 5.83 -12.83
CA GLU A 48 -0.83 7.20 -12.48
C GLU A 48 -1.83 7.82 -11.51
N ASP A 49 -3.13 7.64 -11.74
CA ASP A 49 -4.21 8.14 -10.88
C ASP A 49 -4.16 7.47 -9.49
N MET A 50 -4.05 6.14 -9.42
CA MET A 50 -3.89 5.42 -8.15
C MET A 50 -2.64 5.87 -7.40
N LYS A 51 -1.50 6.00 -8.08
CA LYS A 51 -0.27 6.49 -7.46
C LYS A 51 -0.42 7.90 -6.86
N GLU A 52 -1.23 8.76 -7.45
CA GLU A 52 -1.45 10.10 -6.91
C GLU A 52 -2.28 10.05 -5.62
N HIS A 53 -3.26 9.15 -5.51
CA HIS A 53 -3.96 8.89 -4.24
C HIS A 53 -2.99 8.42 -3.15
N GLU A 54 -2.08 7.46 -3.46
CA GLU A 54 -1.06 7.03 -2.51
C GLU A 54 -0.14 8.16 -2.04
N ARG A 55 0.14 9.14 -2.93
CA ARG A 55 0.90 10.32 -2.52
C ARG A 55 0.16 11.17 -1.50
N GLU A 56 -1.15 11.37 -1.68
CA GLU A 56 -1.99 12.10 -0.71
C GLU A 56 -2.01 11.37 0.66
N HIS A 57 -2.13 10.02 0.63
CA HIS A 57 -2.09 9.20 1.84
C HIS A 57 -0.72 9.30 2.53
N TYR A 58 0.36 9.14 1.77
CA TYR A 58 1.72 9.25 2.28
C TYR A 58 1.99 10.63 2.91
N GLU A 59 1.60 11.73 2.24
CA GLU A 59 1.78 13.08 2.73
C GLU A 59 1.03 13.30 4.06
N TYR A 60 -0.15 12.71 4.21
CA TYR A 60 -0.88 12.74 5.47
C TYR A 60 -0.11 12.05 6.60
N PHE A 61 0.37 10.83 6.39
CA PHE A 61 1.12 10.10 7.41
C PHE A 61 2.51 10.68 7.66
N ASP A 62 3.18 11.24 6.67
CA ASP A 62 4.43 11.97 6.83
C ASP A 62 4.24 13.23 7.74
N ASN A 63 3.13 13.93 7.58
CA ASN A 63 2.75 15.02 8.46
C ASN A 63 2.46 14.56 9.90
N GLU A 64 1.76 13.42 10.07
CA GLU A 64 1.51 12.86 11.41
C GLU A 64 2.82 12.37 12.09
N ILE A 65 3.75 11.77 11.33
CA ILE A 65 5.11 11.42 11.78
C ILE A 65 5.81 12.66 12.37
N ARG A 66 5.87 13.76 11.59
CA ARG A 66 6.55 15.00 11.99
C ARG A 66 5.86 15.67 13.17
N LYS A 67 4.55 15.83 13.11
CA LYS A 67 3.74 16.49 14.14
C LYS A 67 3.83 15.79 15.50
N ARG A 68 3.93 14.47 15.51
CA ARG A 68 3.97 13.67 16.73
C ARG A 68 5.38 13.26 17.14
N ASN A 69 6.41 13.68 16.37
CA ASN A 69 7.81 13.32 16.59
C ASN A 69 8.00 11.79 16.67
N ILE A 70 7.38 11.07 15.74
CA ILE A 70 7.51 9.62 15.59
C ILE A 70 8.68 9.34 14.63
N GLU A 71 9.52 8.37 14.95
CA GLU A 71 10.57 7.95 14.02
C GLU A 71 9.98 7.03 12.93
N PRO A 72 10.20 7.33 11.64
CA PRO A 72 9.84 6.42 10.55
C PRO A 72 10.66 5.13 10.65
N THR A 73 10.17 4.07 10.01
CA THR A 73 10.94 2.83 9.96
C THR A 73 12.29 3.02 9.27
N LYS A 74 13.33 2.40 9.80
CA LYS A 74 14.70 2.42 9.23
C LYS A 74 14.80 1.64 7.92
N PHE A 75 13.79 0.84 7.59
CA PHE A 75 13.75 0.02 6.39
C PHE A 75 13.17 0.72 5.15
N LEU A 76 12.82 2.01 5.23
CA LEU A 76 12.31 2.74 4.06
C LEU A 76 13.16 2.58 2.79
N PRO A 77 14.52 2.69 2.84
CA PRO A 77 15.33 2.49 1.63
C PRO A 77 15.22 1.07 1.05
N LEU A 78 15.05 0.06 1.90
CA LEU A 78 14.84 -1.31 1.46
C LEU A 78 13.46 -1.48 0.81
N TRP A 79 12.43 -0.91 1.42
CA TRP A 79 11.06 -0.96 0.88
C TRP A 79 10.94 -0.21 -0.45
N ASP A 80 11.67 0.90 -0.63
CA ASP A 80 11.75 1.61 -1.91
C ASP A 80 12.27 0.71 -3.03
N VAL A 81 13.38 0.04 -2.81
CA VAL A 81 13.98 -0.87 -3.80
C VAL A 81 13.08 -2.06 -4.06
N MET A 82 12.53 -2.68 -3.02
CA MET A 82 11.66 -3.85 -3.15
C MET A 82 10.33 -3.50 -3.82
N GLY A 83 9.75 -2.33 -3.51
CA GLY A 83 8.52 -1.86 -4.14
C GLY A 83 8.71 -1.65 -5.64
N VAL A 84 9.76 -0.93 -6.05
CA VAL A 84 10.07 -0.75 -7.48
C VAL A 84 10.33 -2.10 -8.17
N ALA A 85 11.11 -2.99 -7.55
CA ALA A 85 11.41 -4.30 -8.13
C ALA A 85 10.16 -5.18 -8.28
N LEU A 86 9.26 -5.17 -7.28
CA LEU A 86 8.00 -5.91 -7.32
C LEU A 86 7.08 -5.36 -8.41
N GLY A 87 6.89 -4.03 -8.46
CA GLY A 87 6.05 -3.38 -9.46
C GLY A 87 6.58 -3.61 -10.88
N PHE A 88 7.88 -3.40 -11.10
CA PHE A 88 8.52 -3.63 -12.39
C PHE A 88 8.43 -5.10 -12.80
N GLY A 89 8.81 -6.02 -11.91
CA GLY A 89 8.82 -7.46 -12.20
C GLY A 89 7.43 -8.00 -12.54
N THR A 90 6.39 -7.60 -11.80
CA THR A 90 5.02 -8.02 -12.10
C THR A 90 4.51 -7.43 -13.42
N ALA A 91 4.81 -6.18 -13.73
CA ALA A 91 4.46 -5.56 -15.01
C ALA A 91 5.22 -6.19 -16.20
N MET A 92 6.45 -6.67 -15.99
CA MET A 92 7.20 -7.45 -16.98
C MET A 92 6.52 -8.78 -17.33
N ILE A 93 5.87 -9.44 -16.37
CA ILE A 93 5.09 -10.66 -16.63
C ILE A 93 3.85 -10.34 -17.49
N GLY A 94 3.29 -9.14 -17.33
CA GLY A 94 2.17 -8.63 -18.10
C GLY A 94 1.15 -7.85 -17.26
N GLU A 95 0.21 -7.19 -17.95
CA GLU A 95 -0.79 -6.32 -17.32
C GLU A 95 -1.61 -7.03 -16.22
N LYS A 96 -1.98 -8.29 -16.45
CA LYS A 96 -2.72 -9.09 -15.45
C LYS A 96 -1.93 -9.33 -14.17
N ALA A 97 -0.61 -9.53 -14.28
CA ALA A 97 0.25 -9.72 -13.12
C ALA A 97 0.49 -8.39 -12.38
N ALA A 98 0.64 -7.28 -13.12
CA ALA A 98 0.71 -5.96 -12.52
C ALA A 98 -0.57 -5.63 -11.73
N MET A 99 -1.74 -5.85 -12.33
CA MET A 99 -3.02 -5.63 -11.66
C MET A 99 -3.25 -6.60 -10.48
N LEU A 100 -2.81 -7.84 -10.60
CA LEU A 100 -2.84 -8.77 -9.46
C LEU A 100 -1.94 -8.27 -8.31
N CYS A 101 -0.78 -7.70 -8.62
CA CYS A 101 0.10 -7.12 -7.62
C CYS A 101 -0.63 -6.02 -6.85
N THR A 102 -1.25 -5.06 -7.55
CA THR A 102 -2.11 -4.04 -6.94
C THR A 102 -3.19 -4.69 -6.07
N ALA A 103 -4.06 -5.54 -6.62
CA ALA A 103 -5.15 -6.17 -5.87
C ALA A 103 -4.66 -6.93 -4.62
N SER A 104 -3.51 -7.61 -4.71
CA SER A 104 -2.97 -8.40 -3.59
C SER A 104 -2.45 -7.51 -2.46
N VAL A 105 -1.84 -6.37 -2.79
CA VAL A 105 -1.36 -5.39 -1.82
C VAL A 105 -2.55 -4.72 -1.14
N GLU A 106 -3.53 -4.23 -1.92
CA GLU A 106 -4.70 -3.51 -1.38
C GLU A 106 -5.57 -4.41 -0.49
N GLU A 107 -5.68 -5.71 -0.80
CA GLU A 107 -6.37 -6.65 0.09
C GLU A 107 -5.66 -6.81 1.46
N VAL A 108 -4.34 -6.69 1.51
CA VAL A 108 -3.59 -6.72 2.77
C VAL A 108 -3.76 -5.41 3.52
N ILE A 109 -3.68 -4.27 2.82
CA ILE A 109 -3.84 -2.94 3.41
C ILE A 109 -5.27 -2.75 3.94
N ASP A 110 -6.32 -3.13 3.18
CA ASP A 110 -7.71 -3.08 3.65
C ASP A 110 -7.89 -3.79 5.00
N GLY A 111 -7.36 -5.02 5.12
CA GLY A 111 -7.39 -5.77 6.37
C GLY A 111 -6.65 -5.06 7.49
N HIS A 112 -5.48 -4.51 7.20
CA HIS A 112 -4.65 -3.80 8.16
C HIS A 112 -5.33 -2.51 8.65
N TYR A 113 -5.83 -1.67 7.77
CA TYR A 113 -6.58 -0.47 8.11
C TYR A 113 -7.84 -0.77 8.92
N LYS A 114 -8.57 -1.82 8.53
CA LYS A 114 -9.72 -2.28 9.31
C LYS A 114 -9.35 -2.60 10.76
N ASP A 115 -8.27 -3.35 10.98
CA ASP A 115 -7.82 -3.72 12.33
C ASP A 115 -7.40 -2.51 13.15
N GLN A 116 -6.77 -1.52 12.52
CA GLN A 116 -6.37 -0.26 13.16
C GLN A 116 -7.58 0.53 13.65
N THR A 117 -8.68 0.56 12.91
CA THR A 117 -9.89 1.28 13.33
C THR A 117 -10.48 0.75 14.65
N TYR A 118 -10.21 -0.50 15.01
CA TYR A 118 -10.61 -1.06 16.30
C TYR A 118 -9.63 -0.75 17.44
N LYS A 119 -8.37 -0.47 17.11
CA LYS A 119 -7.31 -0.13 18.08
C LYS A 119 -7.32 1.34 18.48
N LEU A 120 -7.84 2.22 17.62
CA LEU A 120 -7.92 3.66 17.87
C LEU A 120 -9.11 4.02 18.76
N GLY A 121 -8.84 4.75 19.84
CA GLY A 121 -9.83 5.27 20.77
C GLY A 121 -10.47 6.58 20.30
N LYS A 122 -11.35 7.14 21.14
CA LYS A 122 -12.04 8.41 20.86
C LYS A 122 -11.11 9.61 20.80
N ASP A 123 -9.96 9.54 21.49
CA ASP A 123 -8.91 10.55 21.48
C ASP A 123 -8.23 10.71 20.11
N GLU A 124 -8.31 9.69 19.25
CA GLU A 124 -7.75 9.68 17.90
C GLU A 124 -8.83 9.62 16.80
N GLN A 125 -9.99 10.19 17.06
CA GLN A 125 -11.13 10.14 16.14
C GLN A 125 -10.81 10.69 14.72
N LYS A 126 -10.04 11.79 14.64
CA LYS A 126 -9.64 12.38 13.36
C LYS A 126 -8.74 11.45 12.53
N LEU A 127 -7.78 10.79 13.17
CA LEU A 127 -6.93 9.80 12.52
C LEU A 127 -7.76 8.60 12.05
N LYS A 128 -8.66 8.11 12.90
CA LYS A 128 -9.56 7.01 12.57
C LYS A 128 -10.44 7.31 11.34
N GLU A 129 -11.01 8.51 11.26
CA GLU A 129 -11.81 8.95 10.12
C GLU A 129 -10.98 9.02 8.83
N LYS A 130 -9.73 9.47 8.93
CA LYS A 130 -8.81 9.47 7.79
C LYS A 130 -8.47 8.06 7.30
N ILE A 131 -8.15 7.15 8.22
CA ILE A 131 -7.88 5.74 7.89
C ILE A 131 -9.11 5.08 7.24
N ILE A 132 -10.32 5.38 7.72
CA ILE A 132 -11.55 4.87 7.10
C ILE A 132 -11.69 5.39 5.67
N LYS A 133 -11.40 6.67 5.42
CA LYS A 133 -11.43 7.25 4.07
C LYS A 133 -10.40 6.58 3.16
N PHE A 134 -9.13 6.52 3.59
CA PHE A 134 -8.06 5.89 2.83
C PHE A 134 -8.37 4.42 2.53
N ARG A 135 -8.89 3.70 3.52
CA ARG A 135 -9.35 2.32 3.31
C ARG A 135 -10.38 2.21 2.17
N GLN A 136 -11.27 3.20 1.99
CA GLN A 136 -12.20 3.20 0.87
C GLN A 136 -11.47 3.40 -0.45
N ASP A 137 -10.48 4.29 -0.50
CA ASP A 137 -9.65 4.50 -1.69
C ASP A 137 -8.90 3.21 -2.07
N GLU A 138 -8.39 2.42 -1.09
CA GLU A 138 -7.76 1.11 -1.34
C GLU A 138 -8.72 0.05 -1.89
N LEU A 139 -9.96 0.06 -1.42
CA LEU A 139 -11.01 -0.81 -1.97
C LEU A 139 -11.29 -0.46 -3.43
N ASP A 140 -11.34 0.83 -3.77
CA ASP A 140 -11.53 1.30 -5.13
C ASP A 140 -10.33 0.94 -6.03
N HIS A 141 -9.08 1.05 -5.55
CA HIS A 141 -7.87 0.58 -6.26
C HIS A 141 -7.92 -0.92 -6.52
N LYS A 142 -8.32 -1.70 -5.53
CA LYS A 142 -8.50 -3.15 -5.67
C LYS A 142 -9.54 -3.48 -6.76
N ASP A 143 -10.68 -2.79 -6.76
CA ASP A 143 -11.75 -3.02 -7.72
C ASP A 143 -11.27 -2.62 -9.13
N ILE A 144 -10.60 -1.48 -9.30
CA ILE A 144 -9.94 -1.08 -10.55
C ILE A 144 -8.98 -2.19 -11.03
N ALA A 145 -8.20 -2.79 -10.13
CA ALA A 145 -7.27 -3.84 -10.49
C ALA A 145 -7.99 -5.10 -11.01
N TYR A 146 -9.08 -5.52 -10.37
CA TYR A 146 -9.88 -6.66 -10.84
C TYR A 146 -10.57 -6.38 -12.17
N ASP A 147 -11.11 -5.19 -12.37
CA ASP A 147 -11.73 -4.75 -13.62
C ASP A 147 -10.72 -4.69 -14.78
N ASN A 148 -9.43 -4.54 -14.47
CA ASN A 148 -8.34 -4.53 -15.45
C ASN A 148 -7.58 -5.87 -15.52
N GLY A 149 -8.21 -6.96 -15.10
CA GLY A 149 -7.79 -8.32 -15.39
C GLY A 149 -6.96 -8.99 -14.30
N ALA A 150 -6.88 -8.43 -13.08
CA ALA A 150 -6.33 -9.17 -11.95
C ALA A 150 -7.07 -10.51 -11.78
N THR A 151 -6.35 -11.59 -11.55
CA THR A 151 -6.92 -12.91 -11.39
C THR A 151 -6.05 -13.77 -10.48
N LYS A 152 -6.67 -14.65 -9.71
CA LYS A 152 -5.98 -15.62 -8.83
C LYS A 152 -5.99 -17.05 -9.40
N LYS A 153 -6.35 -17.22 -10.69
CA LYS A 153 -6.41 -18.55 -11.32
C LYS A 153 -5.01 -19.05 -11.68
N GLY A 154 -4.76 -20.34 -11.46
CA GLY A 154 -3.52 -21.00 -11.82
C GLY A 154 -2.30 -20.43 -11.11
N LEU A 155 -1.23 -20.15 -11.84
CA LEU A 155 0.02 -19.60 -11.30
C LEU A 155 -0.15 -18.22 -10.67
N PHE A 156 -1.13 -17.44 -11.09
CA PHE A 156 -1.46 -16.17 -10.48
C PHE A 156 -1.90 -16.30 -9.00
N GLY A 157 -2.52 -17.43 -8.63
CA GLY A 157 -2.84 -17.71 -7.23
C GLY A 157 -1.61 -17.95 -6.35
N VAL A 158 -0.52 -18.46 -6.93
CA VAL A 158 0.77 -18.58 -6.24
C VAL A 158 1.41 -17.20 -6.07
N LEU A 159 1.39 -16.39 -7.13
CA LEU A 159 1.91 -15.01 -7.10
C LEU A 159 1.16 -14.16 -6.07
N ASP A 160 -0.19 -14.24 -6.00
CA ASP A 160 -1.00 -13.57 -4.97
C ASP A 160 -0.53 -13.91 -3.55
N LYS A 161 -0.31 -15.21 -3.27
CA LYS A 161 0.16 -15.65 -1.94
C LYS A 161 1.54 -15.11 -1.61
N ILE A 162 2.46 -15.08 -2.57
CA ILE A 162 3.81 -14.55 -2.39
C ILE A 162 3.73 -13.05 -2.06
N ILE A 163 3.00 -12.27 -2.86
CA ILE A 163 2.86 -10.84 -2.67
C ILE A 163 2.26 -10.53 -1.30
N LYS A 164 1.13 -11.16 -0.95
CA LYS A 164 0.48 -10.97 0.35
C LYS A 164 1.36 -11.33 1.53
N THR A 165 2.11 -12.42 1.42
CA THR A 165 3.03 -12.84 2.48
C THR A 165 4.15 -11.83 2.66
N SER A 166 4.75 -11.36 1.55
CA SER A 166 5.80 -10.34 1.58
C SER A 166 5.30 -9.02 2.16
N SER A 167 4.08 -8.58 1.78
CA SER A 167 3.46 -7.37 2.32
C SER A 167 3.22 -7.47 3.83
N ARG A 168 2.69 -8.61 4.32
CA ARG A 168 2.49 -8.81 5.75
C ARG A 168 3.81 -8.83 6.54
N ILE A 169 4.87 -9.40 5.97
CA ILE A 169 6.20 -9.37 6.59
C ILE A 169 6.71 -7.93 6.67
N ALA A 170 6.59 -7.15 5.59
CA ALA A 170 6.99 -5.75 5.56
C ALA A 170 6.21 -4.91 6.60
N ILE A 171 4.89 -5.10 6.71
CA ILE A 171 4.03 -4.49 7.74
C ILE A 171 4.56 -4.83 9.14
N THR A 172 4.74 -6.13 9.44
CA THR A 172 5.19 -6.57 10.77
C THR A 172 6.54 -6.00 11.17
N ILE A 173 7.46 -5.86 10.22
CA ILE A 173 8.78 -5.26 10.45
C ILE A 173 8.63 -3.75 10.68
N SER A 174 7.87 -3.07 9.84
CA SER A 174 7.70 -1.61 9.89
C SER A 174 6.95 -1.12 11.12
N GLU A 175 6.07 -1.94 11.70
CA GLU A 175 5.43 -1.63 12.99
C GLU A 175 6.44 -1.47 14.13
N LYS A 176 7.51 -2.26 14.11
CA LYS A 176 8.43 -2.43 15.26
C LYS A 176 9.68 -1.58 15.21
N ILE A 177 10.15 -1.22 14.01
CA ILE A 177 11.48 -0.62 13.82
C ILE A 177 11.41 0.57 12.88
#